data_f031318b932f89f2c7e79e1ad23fce6c
#
_entry.id   f031318b932f89f2c7e79e1ad23fce6c
#
_cell.length_a   1.000
_cell.length_b   1.000
_cell.length_c   1.000
_cell.angle_alpha   90.00
_cell.angle_beta   90.00
_cell.angle_gamma   90.00
#
_symmetry.space_group_name_H-M   'P 1'
#
loop_
_entity.id
_entity.type
_entity.pdbx_description
1 polymer ?
#
loop_
_entity_poly.entity_id
_entity_poly.type
_entity_poly.pdbx_seq_one_letter_code
_entity_poly.pdbx_strand_id
1 'polypeptide(L)'
;ELNADIYQEVRHNIIDYRYTMPASTGLEYLQIGNVGEVRSRGIDLSGKVQHAFTPDFWTILSGTFTYNKAEYRDIEEAANKPKWQKKVGHEISQQIGYIAEGVFRDQAEIDNSPRQGGDVMPGDIRYRDLNGDGVIDVNDATYIGFPTTPRLIYGFSAFFNLKDFELSFAFQ
;
A
#
# COMPACT_ATOMS: atom_id res chain seq x y z
N GLU A 1 10.10 -25.29 17.79
CA GLU A 1 10.17 -25.18 16.33
C GLU A 1 10.24 -23.71 15.96
N LEU A 2 11.15 -23.36 15.06
CA LEU A 2 11.31 -21.99 14.53
C LEU A 2 11.54 -22.10 13.04
N ASN A 3 10.74 -21.37 12.25
CA ASN A 3 10.90 -21.24 10.82
C ASN A 3 11.12 -19.77 10.46
N ALA A 4 12.03 -19.52 9.53
CA ALA A 4 12.33 -18.18 9.03
C ALA A 4 12.60 -18.25 7.54
N ASP A 5 11.82 -17.51 6.77
CA ASP A 5 11.96 -17.41 5.32
C ASP A 5 12.16 -15.96 4.91
N ILE A 6 13.18 -15.72 4.10
CA ILE A 6 13.40 -14.42 3.45
C ILE A 6 13.31 -14.65 1.96
N TYR A 7 12.45 -13.90 1.30
CA TYR A 7 12.20 -14.11 -0.13
C TYR A 7 12.22 -12.83 -0.95
N GLN A 8 12.53 -13.00 -2.22
CA GLN A 8 12.31 -12.00 -3.25
C GLN A 8 11.71 -12.69 -4.47
N GLU A 9 10.61 -12.17 -4.95
CA GLU A 9 9.94 -12.60 -6.16
C GLU A 9 9.89 -11.45 -7.17
N VAL A 10 10.11 -11.76 -8.43
CA VAL A 10 9.91 -10.81 -9.54
C VAL A 10 8.92 -11.43 -10.51
N ARG A 11 7.81 -10.75 -10.73
CA ARG A 11 6.78 -11.15 -11.69
C ARG A 11 6.90 -10.29 -12.93
N HIS A 12 7.19 -10.93 -14.04
CA HIS A 12 7.26 -10.32 -15.36
C HIS A 12 5.99 -10.53 -16.15
N ASN A 13 5.85 -9.80 -17.25
CA ASN A 13 4.75 -9.97 -18.21
C ASN A 13 3.36 -9.77 -17.58
N ILE A 14 3.25 -8.81 -16.66
CA ILE A 14 1.97 -8.41 -16.09
C ILE A 14 1.16 -7.70 -17.16
N ILE A 15 -0.10 -8.07 -17.27
CA ILE A 15 -1.04 -7.48 -18.23
C ILE A 15 -1.41 -6.06 -17.76
N ASP A 16 -1.13 -5.05 -18.59
CA ASP A 16 -1.57 -3.66 -18.39
C ASP A 16 -1.76 -2.97 -19.75
N TYR A 17 -2.24 -1.73 -19.74
CA TYR A 17 -2.43 -0.93 -20.93
C TYR A 17 -1.10 -0.47 -21.50
N ARG A 18 -1.03 -0.47 -22.84
CA ARG A 18 0.13 0.03 -23.59
C ARG A 18 -0.03 1.51 -23.91
N TYR A 19 0.68 2.35 -23.19
CA TYR A 19 0.64 3.80 -23.35
C TYR A 19 1.66 4.34 -24.35
N THR A 20 2.60 3.51 -24.81
CA THR A 20 3.67 3.93 -25.73
C THR A 20 3.30 3.78 -27.20
N MET A 21 2.11 3.25 -27.50
CA MET A 21 1.66 3.09 -28.88
C MET A 21 1.33 4.46 -29.50
N PRO A 22 1.91 4.79 -30.68
CA PRO A 22 1.63 6.05 -31.34
C PRO A 22 0.18 6.17 -31.78
N ALA A 23 -0.41 7.35 -31.67
CA ALA A 23 -1.76 7.63 -32.15
C ALA A 23 -1.90 7.39 -33.67
N SER A 24 -0.78 7.44 -34.42
CA SER A 24 -0.75 7.15 -35.88
C SER A 24 -1.10 5.69 -36.24
N THR A 25 -1.17 4.78 -35.28
CA THR A 25 -1.63 3.40 -35.49
C THR A 25 -3.12 3.30 -35.83
N GLY A 26 -3.89 4.39 -35.64
CA GLY A 26 -5.33 4.44 -35.92
C GLY A 26 -6.18 3.59 -34.96
N LEU A 27 -5.63 3.15 -33.83
CA LEU A 27 -6.37 2.41 -32.83
C LEU A 27 -7.20 3.38 -31.98
N GLU A 28 -8.47 3.10 -31.85
CA GLU A 28 -9.42 3.89 -31.08
C GLU A 28 -9.26 3.68 -29.57
N TYR A 29 -8.78 2.48 -29.17
CA TYR A 29 -8.64 2.09 -27.76
C TYR A 29 -7.20 1.72 -27.44
N LEU A 30 -6.80 1.96 -26.17
CA LEU A 30 -5.53 1.49 -25.66
C LEU A 30 -5.45 -0.06 -25.72
N GLN A 31 -4.38 -0.54 -26.29
CA GLN A 31 -4.13 -1.96 -26.37
C GLN A 31 -3.65 -2.50 -25.02
N ILE A 32 -3.99 -3.74 -24.75
CA ILE A 32 -3.50 -4.50 -23.60
C ILE A 32 -2.29 -5.31 -24.02
N GLY A 33 -1.28 -5.37 -23.16
CA GLY A 33 -0.07 -6.16 -23.40
C GLY A 33 0.59 -6.63 -22.12
N ASN A 34 1.56 -7.50 -22.26
CA ASN A 34 2.37 -8.01 -21.15
C ASN A 34 3.56 -7.08 -20.91
N VAL A 35 3.31 -5.94 -20.28
CA VAL A 35 4.24 -4.80 -20.21
C VAL A 35 4.65 -4.42 -18.79
N GLY A 36 4.20 -5.17 -17.78
CA GLY A 36 4.47 -4.84 -16.39
C GLY A 36 5.45 -5.79 -15.72
N GLU A 37 6.25 -5.25 -14.80
CA GLU A 37 7.09 -5.98 -13.86
C GLU A 37 6.82 -5.50 -12.43
N VAL A 38 6.65 -6.45 -11.52
CA VAL A 38 6.46 -6.22 -10.09
C VAL A 38 7.49 -7.01 -9.31
N ARG A 39 8.06 -6.39 -8.30
CA ARG A 39 8.96 -7.04 -7.36
C ARG A 39 8.34 -7.08 -5.98
N SER A 40 8.22 -8.27 -5.41
CA SER A 40 7.82 -8.51 -4.03
C SER A 40 9.02 -8.97 -3.20
N ARG A 41 9.14 -8.45 -1.98
CA ARG A 41 10.14 -8.85 -1.00
C ARG A 41 9.49 -9.02 0.35
N GLY A 42 9.88 -10.06 1.07
CA GLY A 42 9.28 -10.31 2.36
C GLY A 42 10.12 -11.16 3.28
N ILE A 43 9.61 -11.22 4.52
CA ILE A 43 10.14 -12.05 5.60
C ILE A 43 8.95 -12.70 6.27
N ASP A 44 9.00 -14.02 6.39
CA ASP A 44 8.03 -14.81 7.12
C ASP A 44 8.73 -15.51 8.28
N LEU A 45 8.23 -15.29 9.48
CA LEU A 45 8.72 -15.92 10.70
C LEU A 45 7.57 -16.67 11.36
N SER A 46 7.82 -17.88 11.81
CA SER A 46 6.90 -18.61 12.69
C SER A 46 7.64 -19.36 13.76
N GLY A 47 7.10 -19.33 14.96
CA GLY A 47 7.65 -20.02 16.10
C GLY A 47 6.59 -20.76 16.90
N LYS A 48 6.94 -21.94 17.40
CA LYS A 48 6.09 -22.72 18.29
C LYS A 48 6.96 -23.33 19.39
N VAL A 49 6.55 -23.09 20.62
CA VAL A 49 7.17 -23.68 21.81
C VAL A 49 6.10 -24.44 22.57
N GLN A 50 6.41 -25.71 22.92
CA GLN A 50 5.61 -26.51 23.81
C GLN A 50 6.43 -26.83 25.02
N HIS A 51 5.85 -26.63 26.21
CA HIS A 51 6.51 -26.92 27.47
C HIS A 51 5.54 -27.57 28.46
N ALA A 52 5.97 -28.66 29.05
CA ALA A 52 5.27 -29.33 30.15
C ALA A 52 5.96 -28.98 31.48
N PHE A 53 5.26 -28.25 32.33
CA PHE A 53 5.75 -27.89 33.67
C PHE A 53 5.57 -29.03 34.65
N THR A 54 4.44 -29.74 34.52
CA THR A 54 4.11 -30.95 35.28
C THR A 54 3.34 -31.93 34.37
N PRO A 55 3.13 -33.19 34.77
CA PRO A 55 2.28 -34.11 33.99
C PRO A 55 0.87 -33.57 33.72
N ASP A 56 0.35 -32.76 34.64
CA ASP A 56 -1.01 -32.20 34.59
C ASP A 56 -1.04 -30.76 34.05
N PHE A 57 0.11 -30.09 33.83
CA PHE A 57 0.19 -28.71 33.35
C PHE A 57 1.21 -28.55 32.24
N TRP A 58 0.72 -28.22 31.07
CA TRP A 58 1.54 -27.94 29.89
C TRP A 58 0.97 -26.79 29.05
N THR A 59 1.79 -26.20 28.23
CA THR A 59 1.41 -25.06 27.36
C THR A 59 2.00 -25.19 25.98
N ILE A 60 1.31 -24.61 25.01
CA ILE A 60 1.82 -24.34 23.67
C ILE A 60 1.71 -22.84 23.43
N LEU A 61 2.81 -22.23 23.06
CA LEU A 61 2.86 -20.83 22.58
C LEU A 61 3.26 -20.84 21.13
N SER A 62 2.57 -20.08 20.29
CA SER A 62 2.93 -19.90 18.90
C SER A 62 2.83 -18.45 18.48
N GLY A 63 3.72 -18.05 17.60
CA GLY A 63 3.73 -16.71 17.02
C GLY A 63 4.03 -16.78 15.52
N THR A 64 3.44 -15.88 14.77
CA THR A 64 3.68 -15.67 13.35
C THR A 64 3.93 -14.20 13.08
N PHE A 65 4.79 -13.94 12.12
CA PHE A 65 5.11 -12.59 11.66
C PHE A 65 5.40 -12.64 10.17
N THR A 66 4.67 -11.85 9.41
CA THR A 66 4.86 -11.71 7.97
C THR A 66 5.04 -10.23 7.65
N TYR A 67 6.10 -9.91 6.93
CA TYR A 67 6.30 -8.60 6.33
C TYR A 67 6.48 -8.77 4.82
N ASN A 68 5.68 -8.05 4.04
CA ASN A 68 5.76 -8.06 2.57
C ASN A 68 5.69 -6.63 2.02
N LYS A 69 6.51 -6.34 1.02
CA LYS A 69 6.47 -5.12 0.22
C LYS A 69 6.52 -5.47 -1.27
N ALA A 70 5.47 -5.13 -2.00
CA ALA A 70 5.35 -5.36 -3.44
C ALA A 70 5.29 -4.03 -4.19
N GLU A 71 6.24 -3.78 -5.10
CA GLU A 71 6.43 -2.53 -5.82
C GLU A 71 6.40 -2.76 -7.33
N TYR A 72 5.83 -1.79 -8.06
CA TYR A 72 6.00 -1.71 -9.51
C TYR A 72 7.46 -1.39 -9.83
N ARG A 73 8.11 -2.26 -10.61
CA ARG A 73 9.50 -2.09 -11.03
C ARG A 73 9.61 -1.52 -12.43
N ASP A 74 8.75 -1.98 -13.31
CA ASP A 74 8.62 -1.50 -14.67
C ASP A 74 7.16 -1.58 -15.11
N ILE A 75 6.71 -0.59 -15.88
CA ILE A 75 5.38 -0.54 -16.47
C ILE A 75 5.38 0.53 -17.56
N GLU A 76 4.65 0.28 -18.64
CA GLU A 76 4.44 1.32 -19.63
C GLU A 76 3.56 2.45 -19.07
N GLU A 77 4.06 3.67 -19.08
CA GLU A 77 3.32 4.85 -18.65
C GLU A 77 3.36 5.93 -19.72
N ALA A 78 2.32 6.74 -19.77
CA ALA A 78 2.26 7.87 -20.69
C ALA A 78 3.46 8.81 -20.49
N ALA A 79 4.08 9.24 -21.60
CA ALA A 79 5.30 10.04 -21.55
C ALA A 79 5.12 11.41 -20.88
N ASN A 80 3.90 11.96 -20.93
CA ASN A 80 3.53 13.24 -20.34
C ASN A 80 3.05 13.15 -18.88
N LYS A 81 3.06 11.95 -18.30
CA LYS A 81 2.61 11.75 -16.91
C LYS A 81 3.56 12.41 -15.93
N PRO A 82 3.07 13.23 -14.98
CA PRO A 82 3.89 13.83 -13.94
C PRO A 82 4.69 12.79 -13.15
N LYS A 83 5.90 13.17 -12.72
CA LYS A 83 6.80 12.23 -11.99
C LYS A 83 6.17 11.67 -10.72
N TRP A 84 5.40 12.48 -9.99
CA TRP A 84 4.74 12.09 -8.74
C TRP A 84 3.52 11.19 -8.94
N GLN A 85 3.06 11.03 -10.18
CA GLN A 85 1.97 10.11 -10.53
C GLN A 85 2.44 8.79 -11.11
N LYS A 86 3.74 8.63 -11.36
CA LYS A 86 4.26 7.38 -11.94
C LYS A 86 4.10 6.23 -10.97
N LYS A 87 3.68 5.07 -11.48
CA LYS A 87 3.51 3.83 -10.70
C LYS A 87 4.85 3.23 -10.28
N VAL A 88 5.88 3.37 -11.13
CA VAL A 88 7.21 2.78 -10.87
C VAL A 88 7.78 3.30 -9.57
N GLY A 89 8.19 2.38 -8.69
CA GLY A 89 8.71 2.68 -7.35
C GLY A 89 7.64 2.77 -6.25
N HIS A 90 6.35 2.78 -6.63
CA HIS A 90 5.23 2.75 -5.69
C HIS A 90 4.72 1.32 -5.50
N GLU A 91 4.07 1.11 -4.35
CA GLU A 91 3.53 -0.21 -4.03
C GLU A 91 2.23 -0.49 -4.77
N ILE A 92 2.00 -1.79 -5.01
CA ILE A 92 0.72 -2.27 -5.52
C ILE A 92 -0.37 -1.86 -4.53
N SER A 93 -1.54 -1.44 -5.03
CA SER A 93 -2.68 -1.00 -4.22
C SER A 93 -2.45 0.24 -3.34
N GLN A 94 -1.35 0.97 -3.53
CA GLN A 94 -1.20 2.28 -2.89
C GLN A 94 -2.22 3.27 -3.46
N GLN A 95 -2.86 4.02 -2.58
CA GLN A 95 -3.91 4.96 -2.97
C GLN A 95 -3.33 6.21 -3.64
N ILE A 96 -4.07 6.75 -4.60
CA ILE A 96 -3.79 8.06 -5.21
C ILE A 96 -4.77 9.07 -4.61
N GLY A 97 -4.26 10.22 -4.23
CA GLY A 97 -5.06 11.30 -3.66
C GLY A 97 -4.26 12.60 -3.57
N TYR A 98 -4.81 13.58 -2.89
CA TYR A 98 -4.20 14.89 -2.71
C TYR A 98 -3.49 14.99 -1.36
N ILE A 99 -2.38 15.73 -1.31
CA ILE A 99 -1.67 15.98 -0.06
C ILE A 99 -2.38 17.10 0.69
N ALA A 100 -2.94 16.77 1.85
CA ALA A 100 -3.52 17.76 2.75
C ALA A 100 -2.41 18.53 3.47
N GLU A 101 -2.47 19.87 3.45
CA GLU A 101 -1.55 20.76 4.16
C GLU A 101 -2.14 21.32 5.46
N GLY A 102 -3.43 21.18 5.63
CA GLY A 102 -4.18 21.66 6.78
C GLY A 102 -5.61 21.99 6.41
N VAL A 103 -6.21 22.89 7.18
CA VAL A 103 -7.56 23.41 6.93
C VAL A 103 -7.52 24.92 6.76
N PHE A 104 -8.38 25.47 5.95
CA PHE A 104 -8.52 26.91 5.78
C PHE A 104 -9.06 27.55 7.07
N ARG A 105 -8.41 28.62 7.55
CA ARG A 105 -8.80 29.30 8.77
C ARG A 105 -9.90 30.34 8.53
N ASP A 106 -9.78 31.05 7.40
CA ASP A 106 -10.67 32.14 7.04
C ASP A 106 -10.74 32.31 5.51
N GLN A 107 -11.60 33.23 5.07
CA GLN A 107 -11.80 33.54 3.66
C GLN A 107 -10.54 34.15 3.01
N ALA A 108 -9.77 34.92 3.76
CA ALA A 108 -8.56 35.55 3.23
C ALA A 108 -7.49 34.49 2.87
N GLU A 109 -7.39 33.40 3.64
CA GLU A 109 -6.51 32.28 3.33
C GLU A 109 -6.98 31.54 2.07
N ILE A 110 -8.30 31.36 1.87
CA ILE A 110 -8.87 30.75 0.65
C ILE A 110 -8.53 31.61 -0.56
N ASP A 111 -8.77 32.91 -0.49
CA ASP A 111 -8.56 33.84 -1.59
C ASP A 111 -7.08 33.95 -2.04
N ASN A 112 -6.13 33.66 -1.12
CA ASN A 112 -4.69 33.66 -1.39
C ASN A 112 -4.09 32.27 -1.65
N SER A 113 -4.89 31.22 -1.73
CA SER A 113 -4.45 29.85 -1.96
C SER A 113 -4.78 29.39 -3.38
N PRO A 114 -4.14 28.32 -3.88
CA PRO A 114 -4.54 27.67 -5.14
C PRO A 114 -6.03 27.33 -5.13
N ARG A 115 -6.68 27.56 -6.26
CA ARG A 115 -8.12 27.36 -6.40
C ARG A 115 -8.45 25.87 -6.36
N GLN A 116 -9.28 25.46 -5.42
CA GLN A 116 -9.84 24.10 -5.33
C GLN A 116 -11.22 24.03 -5.99
N GLY A 117 -11.61 22.85 -6.46
CA GLY A 117 -12.94 22.61 -7.02
C GLY A 117 -14.02 22.68 -5.95
N GLY A 118 -15.22 23.15 -6.35
CA GLY A 118 -16.39 23.29 -5.46
C GLY A 118 -16.43 24.61 -4.69
N ASP A 119 -17.39 24.73 -3.79
CA ASP A 119 -17.57 25.89 -2.92
C ASP A 119 -16.76 25.65 -1.63
N VAL A 120 -15.55 26.23 -1.59
CA VAL A 120 -14.62 26.08 -0.47
C VAL A 120 -14.95 27.08 0.63
N MET A 121 -14.99 26.61 1.88
CA MET A 121 -15.30 27.39 3.07
C MET A 121 -14.20 27.28 4.14
N PRO A 122 -14.09 28.24 5.08
CA PRO A 122 -13.24 28.08 6.25
C PRO A 122 -13.56 26.78 7.01
N GLY A 123 -12.53 25.98 7.30
CA GLY A 123 -12.65 24.64 7.88
C GLY A 123 -12.47 23.51 6.88
N ASP A 124 -12.56 23.76 5.58
CA ASP A 124 -12.27 22.76 4.54
C ASP A 124 -10.78 22.46 4.45
N ILE A 125 -10.46 21.28 3.91
CA ILE A 125 -9.07 20.84 3.74
C ILE A 125 -8.41 21.67 2.63
N ARG A 126 -7.22 22.20 2.92
CA ARG A 126 -6.33 22.81 1.94
C ARG A 126 -5.38 21.77 1.39
N TYR A 127 -5.37 21.62 0.07
CA TYR A 127 -4.50 20.70 -0.64
C TYR A 127 -3.30 21.40 -1.25
N ARG A 128 -2.24 20.62 -1.45
CA ARG A 128 -0.99 21.08 -2.06
C ARG A 128 -1.11 21.09 -3.58
N ASP A 129 -0.74 22.21 -4.18
CA ASP A 129 -0.49 22.36 -5.59
C ASP A 129 0.91 21.79 -5.91
N LEU A 130 0.95 20.65 -6.60
CA LEU A 130 2.19 19.93 -6.90
C LEU A 130 2.85 20.42 -8.19
N ASN A 131 2.06 20.90 -9.14
CA ASN A 131 2.55 21.38 -10.43
C ASN A 131 2.79 22.91 -10.45
N GLY A 132 2.25 23.65 -9.47
CA GLY A 132 2.44 25.09 -9.30
C GLY A 132 1.63 25.93 -10.27
N ASP A 133 0.50 25.42 -10.80
CA ASP A 133 -0.33 26.15 -11.76
C ASP A 133 -1.43 27.01 -11.11
N GLY A 134 -1.56 26.95 -9.78
CA GLY A 134 -2.54 27.71 -8.99
C GLY A 134 -3.93 27.08 -8.94
N VAL A 135 -4.09 25.86 -9.42
CA VAL A 135 -5.37 25.13 -9.41
C VAL A 135 -5.15 23.71 -8.89
N ILE A 136 -5.91 23.27 -7.92
CA ILE A 136 -5.88 21.90 -7.44
C ILE A 136 -6.78 21.03 -8.31
N ASP A 137 -6.17 20.18 -9.11
CA ASP A 137 -6.88 19.27 -10.01
C ASP A 137 -6.24 17.87 -10.07
N VAL A 138 -6.64 17.06 -11.05
CA VAL A 138 -6.12 15.69 -11.21
C VAL A 138 -4.60 15.63 -11.39
N ASN A 139 -3.96 16.72 -11.84
CA ASN A 139 -2.51 16.79 -12.03
C ASN A 139 -1.75 16.87 -10.70
N ASP A 140 -2.42 17.29 -9.60
CA ASP A 140 -1.85 17.35 -8.25
C ASP A 140 -2.04 16.06 -7.47
N ALA A 141 -2.78 15.10 -8.00
CA ALA A 141 -2.94 13.81 -7.37
C ALA A 141 -1.60 13.05 -7.36
N THR A 142 -1.29 12.41 -6.26
CA THR A 142 -0.06 11.62 -6.06
C THR A 142 -0.32 10.40 -5.19
N TYR A 143 0.65 9.51 -5.08
CA TYR A 143 0.56 8.37 -4.18
C TYR A 143 0.65 8.82 -2.72
N ILE A 144 -0.35 8.48 -1.94
CA ILE A 144 -0.48 8.86 -0.54
C ILE A 144 -0.58 7.64 0.38
N GLY A 145 -0.16 7.82 1.62
CA GLY A 145 -0.32 6.80 2.67
C GLY A 145 0.34 5.47 2.35
N PHE A 146 -0.26 4.44 2.91
CA PHE A 146 0.16 3.04 2.74
C PHE A 146 -0.77 2.31 1.76
N PRO A 147 -0.33 1.17 1.17
CA PRO A 147 -1.20 0.35 0.36
C PRO A 147 -2.38 -0.19 1.19
N THR A 148 -3.49 -0.49 0.52
CA THR A 148 -4.68 -1.07 1.17
C THR A 148 -4.43 -2.49 1.67
N THR A 149 -3.46 -3.19 1.09
CA THR A 149 -3.02 -4.50 1.58
C THR A 149 -2.01 -4.30 2.70
N PRO A 150 -2.23 -4.85 3.91
CA PRO A 150 -1.29 -4.73 5.00
C PRO A 150 0.11 -5.27 4.64
N ARG A 151 1.15 -4.50 4.93
CA ARG A 151 2.55 -4.94 4.78
C ARG A 151 2.98 -5.87 5.90
N LEU A 152 2.40 -5.68 7.07
CA LEU A 152 2.76 -6.36 8.30
C LEU A 152 1.53 -7.08 8.83
N ILE A 153 1.67 -8.39 9.00
CA ILE A 153 0.68 -9.24 9.63
C ILE A 153 1.41 -10.03 10.71
N TYR A 154 0.90 -10.03 11.92
CA TYR A 154 1.45 -10.84 12.99
C TYR A 154 0.33 -11.49 13.78
N GLY A 155 0.63 -12.64 14.33
CA GLY A 155 -0.30 -13.38 15.15
C GLY A 155 0.40 -13.99 16.36
N PHE A 156 -0.34 -14.15 17.43
CA PHE A 156 0.10 -14.83 18.63
C PHE A 156 -1.02 -15.73 19.15
N SER A 157 -0.68 -16.95 19.51
CA SER A 157 -1.62 -17.85 20.16
C SER A 157 -0.99 -18.55 21.36
N ALA A 158 -1.81 -18.79 22.37
CA ALA A 158 -1.42 -19.56 23.51
C ALA A 158 -2.50 -20.57 23.86
N PHE A 159 -2.05 -21.76 24.19
CA PHE A 159 -2.87 -22.86 24.70
C PHE A 159 -2.30 -23.31 26.04
N PHE A 160 -3.16 -23.44 27.02
CA PHE A 160 -2.85 -23.91 28.37
C PHE A 160 -3.75 -25.09 28.69
N ASN A 161 -3.16 -26.17 29.18
CA ASN A 161 -3.88 -27.29 29.73
C ASN A 161 -3.50 -27.43 31.21
N LEU A 162 -4.49 -27.54 32.08
CA LEU A 162 -4.33 -27.83 33.50
C LEU A 162 -5.35 -28.88 33.89
N LYS A 163 -4.90 -30.15 34.01
CA LYS A 163 -5.77 -31.31 34.25
C LYS A 163 -6.92 -31.37 33.23
N ASP A 164 -8.15 -31.22 33.71
CA ASP A 164 -9.37 -31.27 32.89
C ASP A 164 -9.77 -29.89 32.30
N PHE A 165 -8.97 -28.83 32.58
CA PHE A 165 -9.24 -27.48 32.05
C PHE A 165 -8.31 -27.13 30.90
N GLU A 166 -8.90 -26.60 29.83
CA GLU A 166 -8.20 -26.09 28.68
C GLU A 166 -8.57 -24.64 28.45
N LEU A 167 -7.57 -23.79 28.19
CA LEU A 167 -7.74 -22.39 27.81
C LEU A 167 -6.92 -22.11 26.59
N SER A 168 -7.54 -21.55 25.55
CA SER A 168 -6.84 -21.10 24.35
C SER A 168 -7.28 -19.70 23.93
N PHE A 169 -6.36 -18.94 23.39
CA PHE A 169 -6.65 -17.67 22.75
C PHE A 169 -5.69 -17.43 21.58
N ALA A 170 -6.16 -16.64 20.60
CA ALA A 170 -5.38 -16.22 19.46
C ALA A 170 -5.69 -14.76 19.13
N PHE A 171 -4.66 -14.02 18.74
CA PHE A 171 -4.73 -12.64 18.24
C PHE A 171 -4.05 -12.53 16.89
N GLN A 172 -4.60 -11.69 16.03
CA GLN A 172 -4.04 -11.34 14.73
C GLN A 172 -4.26 -9.85 14.47
#